data_82a46e54a20b573defff13efff4f0573
#
_entry.id   82a46e54a20b573defff13efff4f0573
#
_cell.length_a   1.000
_cell.length_b   1.000
_cell.length_c   1.000
_cell.angle_alpha   90.00
_cell.angle_beta   90.00
_cell.angle_gamma   90.00
#
_symmetry.space_group_name_H-M   'P 1'
#
loop_
_entity.id
_entity.type
_entity.pdbx_description
1 polymer ?
#
loop_
_entity_poly.entity_id
_entity_poly.type
_entity_poly.pdbx_seq_one_letter_code
_entity_poly.pdbx_strand_id
1 'polypeptide(L)'
;IDASLNAATPVATLKLDYGKHGARVSVIERLRGKSGWLTLARLEVTAFETTEALLFSGLTDDGQVLDQETCEKLMALPAAAKPAPLQEFVPKTLLANSQQAVAATISGVLEANQRLFHEERDKLERWADDKLLAAEEALKNTKARIAQLKRDARKAATLQEQDGIQRELAEQERKQRRQRQEVFEVEDEIIAKRDALIASLQQRLQEKTSHETLFSIRWQVT
;
A
#
# COMPACT_ATOMS: atom_id res chain seq x y z
N ILE A 1 27.95 -12.36 0.91
CA ILE A 1 26.52 -12.57 0.69
C ILE A 1 26.15 -12.30 -0.77
N ASP A 2 26.59 -11.19 -1.38
CA ASP A 2 26.21 -10.84 -2.77
C ASP A 2 26.78 -11.81 -3.85
N ALA A 3 27.93 -12.43 -3.61
CA ALA A 3 28.52 -13.39 -4.55
C ALA A 3 27.74 -14.72 -4.62
N SER A 4 27.01 -15.08 -3.57
CA SER A 4 26.20 -16.30 -3.54
C SER A 4 24.80 -16.10 -4.16
N LEU A 5 24.29 -14.89 -4.20
CA LEU A 5 22.99 -14.56 -4.80
C LEU A 5 22.99 -14.65 -6.33
N ASN A 6 24.14 -14.40 -6.97
CA ASN A 6 24.31 -14.45 -8.42
C ASN A 6 24.94 -15.76 -8.95
N ALA A 7 25.18 -16.74 -8.08
CA ALA A 7 25.70 -18.02 -8.52
C ALA A 7 24.57 -18.83 -9.17
N ALA A 8 24.82 -19.35 -10.40
CA ALA A 8 23.89 -20.28 -11.04
C ALA A 8 23.69 -21.48 -10.14
N THR A 9 22.50 -21.63 -9.58
CA THR A 9 22.19 -22.72 -8.68
C THR A 9 21.98 -24.00 -9.48
N PRO A 10 22.83 -25.04 -9.33
CA PRO A 10 22.62 -26.27 -10.05
C PRO A 10 21.30 -26.90 -9.60
N VAL A 11 20.59 -27.52 -10.53
CA VAL A 11 19.41 -28.35 -10.22
C VAL A 11 19.83 -29.43 -9.23
N ALA A 12 19.22 -29.47 -8.08
CA ALA A 12 19.55 -30.43 -7.04
C ALA A 12 18.31 -31.16 -6.55
N THR A 13 18.50 -32.43 -6.13
CA THR A 13 17.47 -33.15 -5.38
C THR A 13 17.75 -33.02 -3.90
N LEU A 14 16.81 -32.49 -3.17
CA LEU A 14 16.86 -32.36 -1.71
C LEU A 14 16.20 -33.61 -1.07
N LYS A 15 16.93 -34.30 -0.24
CA LYS A 15 16.36 -35.27 0.71
C LYS A 15 16.05 -34.54 2.02
N LEU A 16 14.80 -34.44 2.34
CA LEU A 16 14.27 -33.74 3.51
C LEU A 16 14.00 -34.78 4.60
N ASP A 17 14.71 -34.68 5.71
CA ASP A 17 14.67 -35.66 6.80
C ASP A 17 13.65 -35.17 7.86
N TYR A 18 12.44 -35.70 7.78
CA TYR A 18 11.40 -35.40 8.75
C TYR A 18 11.68 -36.02 10.13
N GLY A 19 12.39 -37.12 10.16
CA GLY A 19 12.75 -37.78 11.42
C GLY A 19 13.67 -36.97 12.32
N LYS A 20 14.46 -36.05 11.75
CA LYS A 20 15.32 -35.12 12.47
C LYS A 20 14.64 -33.80 12.82
N HIS A 21 13.41 -33.60 12.39
CA HIS A 21 12.66 -32.39 12.73
C HIS A 21 12.09 -32.51 14.15
N GLY A 22 12.44 -31.55 15.02
CA GLY A 22 12.12 -31.63 16.46
C GLY A 22 10.65 -31.41 16.82
N ALA A 23 9.78 -31.09 15.84
CA ALA A 23 8.36 -30.86 16.05
C ALA A 23 7.48 -31.64 15.07
N ARG A 24 6.31 -32.06 15.54
CA ARG A 24 5.33 -32.73 14.68
C ARG A 24 4.58 -31.72 13.83
N VAL A 25 4.68 -31.85 12.51
CA VAL A 25 4.00 -31.00 11.52
C VAL A 25 3.08 -31.86 10.65
N SER A 26 1.78 -31.80 10.92
CA SER A 26 0.77 -32.71 10.34
C SER A 26 0.70 -32.66 8.82
N VAL A 27 0.91 -31.48 8.22
CA VAL A 27 0.91 -31.33 6.74
C VAL A 27 2.12 -32.01 6.11
N ILE A 28 3.30 -31.97 6.76
CA ILE A 28 4.51 -32.63 6.28
C ILE A 28 4.45 -34.14 6.52
N GLU A 29 3.83 -34.58 7.61
CA GLU A 29 3.63 -36.00 7.89
C GLU A 29 2.91 -36.74 6.74
N ARG A 30 1.95 -36.06 6.09
CA ARG A 30 1.23 -36.58 4.90
C ARG A 30 2.10 -36.67 3.65
N LEU A 31 3.21 -35.95 3.62
CA LEU A 31 4.18 -35.97 2.51
C LEU A 31 5.32 -36.94 2.73
N ARG A 32 5.35 -37.65 3.88
CA ARG A 32 6.36 -38.63 4.18
C ARG A 32 6.36 -39.78 3.16
N GLY A 33 7.52 -40.09 2.63
CA GLY A 33 7.70 -41.06 1.54
C GLY A 33 7.32 -40.54 0.15
N LYS A 34 6.80 -39.32 0.04
CA LYS A 34 6.50 -38.66 -1.24
C LYS A 34 7.68 -37.88 -1.76
N SER A 35 7.64 -37.61 -3.05
CA SER A 35 8.59 -36.78 -3.80
C SER A 35 7.84 -35.82 -4.72
N GLY A 36 8.55 -34.80 -5.20
CA GLY A 36 7.94 -33.81 -6.06
C GLY A 36 8.92 -32.71 -6.45
N TRP A 37 8.33 -31.61 -6.92
CA TRP A 37 9.05 -30.44 -7.36
C TRP A 37 8.60 -29.21 -6.55
N LEU A 38 9.52 -28.27 -6.36
CA LEU A 38 9.27 -26.98 -5.72
C LEU A 38 10.04 -25.91 -6.47
N THR A 39 9.41 -24.78 -6.69
CA THR A 39 10.04 -23.56 -7.21
C THR A 39 9.81 -22.40 -6.27
N LEU A 40 10.79 -21.51 -6.18
CA LEU A 40 10.71 -20.25 -5.46
C LEU A 40 10.90 -19.11 -6.45
N ALA A 41 9.96 -18.17 -6.45
CA ALA A 41 10.04 -16.94 -7.20
C ALA A 41 10.08 -15.74 -6.26
N ARG A 42 10.91 -14.75 -6.60
CA ARG A 42 10.86 -13.41 -6.00
C ARG A 42 10.00 -12.52 -6.88
N LEU A 43 9.04 -11.87 -6.26
CA LEU A 43 8.18 -10.87 -6.89
C LEU A 43 8.42 -9.53 -6.24
N GLU A 44 8.61 -8.50 -7.03
CA GLU A 44 8.64 -7.10 -6.62
C GLU A 44 7.57 -6.33 -7.41
N VAL A 45 6.67 -5.70 -6.68
CA VAL A 45 5.62 -4.83 -7.25
C VAL A 45 5.82 -3.44 -6.69
N THR A 46 6.21 -2.51 -7.54
CA THR A 46 6.31 -1.08 -7.22
C THR A 46 5.09 -0.37 -7.79
N ALA A 47 4.28 0.20 -6.91
CA ALA A 47 3.13 1.04 -7.25
C ALA A 47 3.07 2.20 -6.26
N PHE A 48 1.95 2.44 -5.58
CA PHE A 48 1.87 3.43 -4.49
C PHE A 48 2.85 3.10 -3.35
N GLU A 49 2.95 1.83 -3.00
CA GLU A 49 3.98 1.27 -2.13
C GLU A 49 4.73 0.15 -2.87
N THR A 50 5.96 -0.11 -2.45
CA THR A 50 6.74 -1.23 -2.97
C THR A 50 6.51 -2.45 -2.08
N THR A 51 6.10 -3.55 -2.69
CA THR A 51 5.90 -4.84 -2.01
C THR A 51 6.82 -5.88 -2.62
N GLU A 52 7.60 -6.54 -1.76
CA GLU A 52 8.38 -7.71 -2.13
C GLU A 52 7.74 -8.98 -1.55
N ALA A 53 7.68 -10.04 -2.33
CA ALA A 53 7.15 -11.33 -1.92
C ALA A 53 8.00 -12.47 -2.42
N LEU A 54 8.16 -13.50 -1.60
CA LEU A 54 8.74 -14.81 -1.96
C LEU A 54 7.60 -15.80 -2.11
N LEU A 55 7.44 -16.32 -3.33
CA LEU A 55 6.33 -17.19 -3.71
C LEU A 55 6.83 -18.59 -3.96
N PHE A 56 6.43 -19.51 -3.08
CA PHE A 56 6.65 -20.93 -3.28
C PHE A 56 5.51 -21.53 -4.11
N SER A 57 5.88 -22.44 -5.01
CA SER A 57 4.95 -23.30 -5.71
C SER A 57 5.47 -24.73 -5.65
N GLY A 58 4.65 -25.64 -5.17
CA GLY A 58 5.02 -27.05 -5.01
C GLY A 58 4.05 -27.97 -5.72
N LEU A 59 4.59 -29.09 -6.20
CA LEU A 59 3.84 -30.16 -6.85
C LEU A 59 4.43 -31.51 -6.43
N THR A 60 3.59 -32.42 -6.00
CA THR A 60 3.98 -33.81 -5.77
C THR A 60 4.02 -34.60 -7.09
N ASP A 61 4.73 -35.72 -7.14
CA ASP A 61 4.78 -36.55 -8.34
C ASP A 61 3.44 -37.21 -8.71
N ASP A 62 2.52 -37.34 -7.72
CA ASP A 62 1.14 -37.78 -7.94
C ASP A 62 0.18 -36.62 -8.37
N GLY A 63 0.73 -35.41 -8.62
CA GLY A 63 0.00 -34.27 -9.18
C GLY A 63 -0.71 -33.39 -8.16
N GLN A 64 -0.49 -33.61 -6.87
CA GLN A 64 -1.06 -32.74 -5.83
C GLN A 64 -0.31 -31.42 -5.77
N VAL A 65 -1.03 -30.30 -5.89
CA VAL A 65 -0.50 -28.94 -5.69
C VAL A 65 -0.33 -28.69 -4.19
N LEU A 66 0.82 -28.16 -3.81
CA LEU A 66 1.12 -27.75 -2.43
C LEU A 66 0.90 -26.23 -2.30
N ASP A 67 0.28 -25.83 -1.20
CA ASP A 67 0.10 -24.42 -0.84
C ASP A 67 1.42 -23.79 -0.34
N GLN A 68 1.44 -22.46 -0.29
CA GLN A 68 2.59 -21.65 0.17
C GLN A 68 3.09 -22.12 1.54
N GLU A 69 2.19 -22.28 2.51
CA GLU A 69 2.53 -22.65 3.90
C GLU A 69 3.16 -24.05 3.98
N THR A 70 2.64 -25.02 3.21
CA THR A 70 3.20 -26.38 3.12
C THR A 70 4.59 -26.34 2.52
N CYS A 71 4.82 -25.54 1.47
CA CYS A 71 6.12 -25.39 0.83
C CYS A 71 7.14 -24.76 1.80
N GLU A 72 6.76 -23.73 2.52
CA GLU A 72 7.61 -23.10 3.55
C GLU A 72 8.02 -24.08 4.65
N LYS A 73 7.05 -24.84 5.17
CA LYS A 73 7.32 -25.89 6.16
C LYS A 73 8.21 -27.01 5.61
N LEU A 74 8.07 -27.34 4.34
CA LEU A 74 8.92 -28.31 3.66
C LEU A 74 10.37 -27.83 3.62
N MET A 75 10.59 -26.57 3.30
CA MET A 75 11.91 -25.93 3.23
C MET A 75 12.57 -25.72 4.60
N ALA A 76 11.79 -25.77 5.68
CA ALA A 76 12.29 -25.69 7.05
C ALA A 76 12.84 -27.03 7.57
N LEU A 77 12.68 -28.13 6.83
CA LEU A 77 13.20 -29.44 7.24
C LEU A 77 14.71 -29.54 7.07
N PRO A 78 15.39 -30.29 7.94
CA PRO A 78 16.78 -30.67 7.71
C PRO A 78 16.95 -31.35 6.36
N ALA A 79 17.89 -30.88 5.55
CA ALA A 79 18.04 -31.33 4.17
C ALA A 79 19.46 -31.84 3.88
N ALA A 80 19.56 -32.86 3.02
CA ALA A 80 20.78 -33.27 2.38
C ALA A 80 20.64 -33.10 0.86
N ALA A 81 21.51 -32.28 0.27
CA ALA A 81 21.54 -32.11 -1.17
C ALA A 81 22.27 -33.28 -1.86
N LYS A 82 21.68 -33.78 -2.94
CA LYS A 82 22.36 -34.66 -3.90
C LYS A 82 22.37 -33.97 -5.26
N PRO A 83 23.51 -33.97 -5.98
CA PRO A 83 23.53 -33.52 -7.35
C PRO A 83 22.46 -34.27 -8.16
N ALA A 84 21.60 -33.54 -8.87
CA ALA A 84 20.65 -34.15 -9.79
C ALA A 84 21.29 -34.30 -11.18
N PRO A 85 20.96 -35.36 -11.93
CA PRO A 85 21.37 -35.42 -13.33
C PRO A 85 20.74 -34.26 -14.10
N LEU A 86 21.51 -33.62 -14.98
CA LEU A 86 21.16 -32.43 -15.76
C LEU A 86 19.92 -32.55 -16.69
N GLN A 87 19.19 -33.65 -16.66
CA GLN A 87 18.11 -33.99 -17.59
C GLN A 87 16.69 -33.99 -16.98
N GLU A 88 16.52 -33.65 -15.71
CA GLU A 88 15.18 -33.57 -15.15
C GLU A 88 14.54 -32.19 -15.48
N PHE A 89 13.50 -32.24 -16.31
CA PHE A 89 12.74 -31.06 -16.69
C PHE A 89 11.73 -30.71 -15.60
N VAL A 90 11.70 -29.43 -15.21
CA VAL A 90 10.66 -28.90 -14.32
C VAL A 90 9.29 -29.08 -14.97
N PRO A 91 8.30 -29.67 -14.26
CA PRO A 91 6.97 -29.89 -14.82
C PRO A 91 6.31 -28.61 -15.30
N LYS A 92 5.73 -28.61 -16.50
CA LYS A 92 5.00 -27.46 -17.04
C LYS A 92 3.86 -27.00 -16.13
N THR A 93 3.21 -27.95 -15.45
CA THR A 93 2.16 -27.68 -14.48
C THR A 93 2.65 -26.88 -13.28
N LEU A 94 3.87 -27.15 -12.80
CA LEU A 94 4.47 -26.37 -11.72
C LEU A 94 4.75 -24.93 -12.16
N LEU A 95 5.29 -24.75 -13.36
CA LEU A 95 5.53 -23.42 -13.91
C LEU A 95 4.24 -22.64 -14.11
N ALA A 96 3.18 -23.28 -14.60
CA ALA A 96 1.87 -22.67 -14.74
C ALA A 96 1.28 -22.26 -13.37
N ASN A 97 1.38 -23.11 -12.36
CA ASN A 97 0.93 -22.79 -11.00
C ASN A 97 1.73 -21.63 -10.40
N SER A 98 3.05 -21.59 -10.63
CA SER A 98 3.90 -20.48 -10.19
C SER A 98 3.49 -19.16 -10.86
N GLN A 99 3.25 -19.16 -12.16
CA GLN A 99 2.76 -17.98 -12.89
C GLN A 99 1.41 -17.52 -12.39
N GLN A 100 0.51 -18.44 -12.10
CA GLN A 100 -0.81 -18.13 -11.55
C GLN A 100 -0.70 -17.51 -10.15
N ALA A 101 0.16 -18.04 -9.29
CA ALA A 101 0.43 -17.50 -7.96
C ALA A 101 1.00 -16.08 -8.04
N VAL A 102 1.96 -15.83 -8.95
CA VAL A 102 2.50 -14.49 -9.21
C VAL A 102 1.40 -13.54 -9.66
N ALA A 103 0.58 -13.92 -10.64
CA ALA A 103 -0.50 -13.08 -11.15
C ALA A 103 -1.54 -12.75 -10.07
N ALA A 104 -1.93 -13.72 -9.25
CA ALA A 104 -2.86 -13.51 -8.13
C ALA A 104 -2.28 -12.54 -7.08
N THR A 105 -0.99 -12.68 -6.76
CA THR A 105 -0.32 -11.78 -5.81
C THR A 105 -0.23 -10.36 -6.35
N ILE A 106 0.13 -10.19 -7.63
CA ILE A 106 0.14 -8.88 -8.29
C ILE A 106 -1.24 -8.22 -8.17
N SER A 107 -2.33 -8.93 -8.55
CA SER A 107 -3.69 -8.39 -8.46
C SER A 107 -4.04 -7.95 -7.04
N GLY A 108 -3.72 -8.76 -6.03
CA GLY A 108 -3.98 -8.40 -4.63
C GLY A 108 -3.19 -7.18 -4.16
N VAL A 109 -1.92 -7.05 -4.57
CA VAL A 109 -1.09 -5.88 -4.25
C VAL A 109 -1.64 -4.62 -4.92
N LEU A 110 -2.06 -4.71 -6.20
CA LEU A 110 -2.62 -3.59 -6.93
C LEU A 110 -3.95 -3.12 -6.34
N GLU A 111 -4.83 -4.04 -5.96
CA GLU A 111 -6.08 -3.70 -5.26
C GLU A 111 -5.82 -2.99 -3.93
N ALA A 112 -4.84 -3.46 -3.15
CA ALA A 112 -4.44 -2.81 -1.91
C ALA A 112 -3.89 -1.39 -2.15
N ASN A 113 -3.05 -1.21 -3.16
CA ASN A 113 -2.51 0.09 -3.54
C ASN A 113 -3.59 1.06 -4.04
N GLN A 114 -4.57 0.59 -4.82
CA GLN A 114 -5.72 1.41 -5.24
C GLN A 114 -6.55 1.87 -4.05
N ARG A 115 -6.80 1.00 -3.08
CA ARG A 115 -7.51 1.38 -1.84
C ARG A 115 -6.76 2.46 -1.08
N LEU A 116 -5.46 2.31 -0.88
CA LEU A 116 -4.61 3.32 -0.22
C LEU A 116 -4.65 4.66 -0.97
N PHE A 117 -4.59 4.63 -2.31
CA PHE A 117 -4.71 5.84 -3.11
C PHE A 117 -6.05 6.54 -2.89
N HIS A 118 -7.16 5.82 -2.88
CA HIS A 118 -8.48 6.41 -2.65
C HIS A 118 -8.59 7.00 -1.24
N GLU A 119 -8.08 6.30 -0.22
CA GLU A 119 -8.07 6.79 1.16
C GLU A 119 -7.27 8.10 1.29
N GLU A 120 -6.09 8.19 0.67
CA GLU A 120 -5.27 9.41 0.68
C GLU A 120 -5.93 10.55 -0.10
N ARG A 121 -6.51 10.26 -1.26
CA ARG A 121 -7.28 11.25 -2.03
C ARG A 121 -8.44 11.80 -1.23
N ASP A 122 -9.23 10.94 -0.60
CA ASP A 122 -10.39 11.35 0.21
C ASP A 122 -9.98 12.19 1.45
N LYS A 123 -8.79 11.94 2.01
CA LYS A 123 -8.21 12.80 3.07
C LYS A 123 -7.87 14.19 2.54
N LEU A 124 -7.30 14.28 1.33
CA LEU A 124 -6.97 15.56 0.71
C LEU A 124 -8.23 16.36 0.34
N GLU A 125 -9.25 15.71 -0.16
CA GLU A 125 -10.54 16.33 -0.46
C GLU A 125 -11.15 16.92 0.82
N ARG A 126 -11.26 16.12 1.88
CA ARG A 126 -11.78 16.60 3.18
C ARG A 126 -10.94 17.75 3.77
N TRP A 127 -9.62 17.68 3.66
CA TRP A 127 -8.75 18.76 4.09
C TRP A 127 -9.04 20.07 3.35
N ALA A 128 -9.28 20.00 2.04
CA ALA A 128 -9.62 21.17 1.23
C ALA A 128 -10.98 21.75 1.67
N ASP A 129 -12.00 20.90 1.81
CA ASP A 129 -13.34 21.31 2.25
C ASP A 129 -13.33 21.95 3.64
N ASP A 130 -12.61 21.36 4.60
CA ASP A 130 -12.46 21.91 5.95
C ASP A 130 -11.81 23.30 5.94
N LYS A 131 -10.82 23.51 5.07
CA LYS A 131 -10.16 24.83 4.94
C LYS A 131 -11.07 25.87 4.35
N LEU A 132 -11.84 25.53 3.32
CA LEU A 132 -12.82 26.41 2.70
C LEU A 132 -13.93 26.77 3.69
N LEU A 133 -14.47 25.79 4.39
CA LEU A 133 -15.50 25.98 5.40
C LEU A 133 -15.02 26.92 6.52
N ALA A 134 -13.80 26.75 7.01
CA ALA A 134 -13.23 27.61 8.04
C ALA A 134 -13.10 29.09 7.58
N ALA A 135 -12.71 29.30 6.31
CA ALA A 135 -12.63 30.64 5.74
C ALA A 135 -14.03 31.30 5.59
N GLU A 136 -15.02 30.55 5.15
CA GLU A 136 -16.41 31.00 5.04
C GLU A 136 -17.03 31.31 6.41
N GLU A 137 -16.79 30.46 7.42
CA GLU A 137 -17.26 30.71 8.79
C GLU A 137 -16.65 31.97 9.39
N ALA A 138 -15.36 32.22 9.18
CA ALA A 138 -14.70 33.44 9.62
C ALA A 138 -15.34 34.69 9.01
N LEU A 139 -15.68 34.66 7.72
CA LEU A 139 -16.40 35.74 7.03
C LEU A 139 -17.83 35.90 7.56
N LYS A 140 -18.54 34.81 7.79
CA LYS A 140 -19.91 34.81 8.37
C LYS A 140 -19.92 35.45 9.75
N ASN A 141 -18.97 35.08 10.61
CA ASN A 141 -18.85 35.64 11.96
C ASN A 141 -18.56 37.14 11.93
N THR A 142 -17.70 37.60 11.03
CA THR A 142 -17.44 39.03 10.84
C THR A 142 -18.69 39.78 10.35
N LYS A 143 -19.46 39.20 9.41
CA LYS A 143 -20.74 39.78 8.97
C LYS A 143 -21.75 39.91 10.13
N ALA A 144 -21.84 38.86 10.97
CA ALA A 144 -22.72 38.86 12.14
C ALA A 144 -22.32 39.98 13.16
N ARG A 145 -21.00 40.14 13.40
CA ARG A 145 -20.48 41.20 14.26
C ARG A 145 -20.80 42.60 13.73
N ILE A 146 -20.64 42.84 12.44
CA ILE A 146 -21.01 44.09 11.77
C ILE A 146 -22.51 44.39 11.96
N ALA A 147 -23.36 43.38 11.75
CA ALA A 147 -24.81 43.54 11.94
C ALA A 147 -25.17 43.86 13.39
N GLN A 148 -24.44 43.29 14.37
CA GLN A 148 -24.62 43.63 15.78
C GLN A 148 -24.18 45.05 16.08
N LEU A 149 -22.99 45.46 15.65
CA LEU A 149 -22.49 46.83 15.85
C LEU A 149 -23.41 47.88 15.24
N LYS A 150 -24.00 47.61 14.06
CA LYS A 150 -25.02 48.52 13.47
C LYS A 150 -26.28 48.66 14.31
N ARG A 151 -26.70 47.61 15.01
CA ARG A 151 -27.82 47.66 15.95
C ARG A 151 -27.45 48.45 17.20
N ASP A 152 -26.24 48.24 17.73
CA ASP A 152 -25.76 48.88 18.94
C ASP A 152 -25.53 50.38 18.72
N ALA A 153 -25.00 50.77 17.55
CA ALA A 153 -24.87 52.19 17.16
C ALA A 153 -26.21 52.96 17.15
N ARG A 154 -27.34 52.27 16.83
CA ARG A 154 -28.67 52.88 16.86
C ARG A 154 -29.22 53.04 18.28
N LYS A 155 -28.67 52.35 19.26
CA LYS A 155 -29.10 52.33 20.66
C LYS A 155 -28.20 53.16 21.57
N ALA A 156 -27.04 53.62 21.06
CA ALA A 156 -26.06 54.38 21.83
C ALA A 156 -26.68 55.69 22.38
N ALA A 157 -26.54 55.85 23.69
CA ALA A 157 -27.11 56.96 24.38
C ALA A 157 -26.22 58.28 24.41
N THR A 158 -24.92 58.09 24.21
CA THR A 158 -23.93 59.15 24.23
C THR A 158 -23.14 59.23 22.92
N LEU A 159 -22.66 60.44 22.61
CA LEU A 159 -21.83 60.70 21.43
C LEU A 159 -20.50 59.90 21.49
N GLN A 160 -19.96 59.74 22.70
CA GLN A 160 -18.70 59.01 22.93
C GLN A 160 -18.86 57.53 22.68
N GLU A 161 -19.95 56.90 23.12
CA GLU A 161 -20.28 55.49 22.80
C GLU A 161 -20.48 55.29 21.30
N GLN A 162 -21.18 56.23 20.65
CA GLN A 162 -21.42 56.16 19.21
C GLN A 162 -20.11 56.24 18.41
N ASP A 163 -19.17 57.14 18.79
CA ASP A 163 -17.86 57.24 18.14
C ASP A 163 -17.03 55.94 18.31
N GLY A 164 -17.03 55.33 19.50
CA GLY A 164 -16.38 54.05 19.76
C GLY A 164 -16.92 52.93 18.88
N ILE A 165 -18.25 52.81 18.79
CA ILE A 165 -18.91 51.80 17.95
C ILE A 165 -18.62 52.04 16.45
N GLN A 166 -18.58 53.30 16.00
CA GLN A 166 -18.26 53.63 14.61
C GLN A 166 -16.83 53.25 14.22
N ARG A 167 -15.86 53.42 15.14
CA ARG A 167 -14.46 52.97 14.90
C ARG A 167 -14.37 51.46 14.78
N GLU A 168 -15.02 50.72 15.71
CA GLU A 168 -15.05 49.23 15.62
C GLU A 168 -15.76 48.77 14.35
N LEU A 169 -16.87 49.39 13.97
CA LEU A 169 -17.59 49.08 12.74
C LEU A 169 -16.71 49.27 11.51
N ALA A 170 -15.97 50.40 11.42
CA ALA A 170 -15.05 50.63 10.31
C ALA A 170 -13.92 49.60 10.24
N GLU A 171 -13.41 49.14 11.39
CA GLU A 171 -12.41 48.09 11.47
C GLU A 171 -12.96 46.75 10.99
N GLN A 172 -14.15 46.36 11.47
CA GLN A 172 -14.79 45.10 11.05
C GLN A 172 -15.17 45.11 9.56
N GLU A 173 -15.56 46.22 9.00
CA GLU A 173 -15.84 46.36 7.56
C GLU A 173 -14.57 46.27 6.70
N ARG A 174 -13.42 46.78 7.22
CA ARG A 174 -12.11 46.55 6.57
C ARG A 174 -11.70 45.10 6.64
N LYS A 175 -11.90 44.44 7.79
CA LYS A 175 -11.65 43.01 7.98
C LYS A 175 -12.51 42.17 7.04
N GLN A 176 -13.81 42.48 6.92
CA GLN A 176 -14.72 41.79 6.00
C GLN A 176 -14.27 41.89 4.54
N ARG A 177 -13.81 43.09 4.10
CA ARG A 177 -13.29 43.23 2.73
C ARG A 177 -12.05 42.38 2.48
N ARG A 178 -11.10 42.33 3.43
CA ARG A 178 -9.93 41.45 3.34
C ARG A 178 -10.33 40.00 3.31
N GLN A 179 -11.18 39.57 4.23
CA GLN A 179 -11.64 38.17 4.28
C GLN A 179 -12.39 37.73 3.01
N ARG A 180 -13.14 38.62 2.37
CA ARG A 180 -13.77 38.35 1.07
C ARG A 180 -12.74 38.08 -0.02
N GLN A 181 -11.69 38.84 -0.06
CA GLN A 181 -10.63 38.65 -1.04
C GLN A 181 -9.82 37.40 -0.70
N GLU A 182 -9.48 37.19 0.58
CA GLU A 182 -8.80 36.02 1.10
C GLU A 182 -9.58 34.72 0.81
N VAL A 183 -10.91 34.69 0.89
CA VAL A 183 -11.71 33.49 0.57
C VAL A 183 -11.50 33.08 -0.89
N PHE A 184 -11.50 33.99 -1.86
CA PHE A 184 -11.28 33.67 -3.27
C PHE A 184 -9.83 33.24 -3.53
N GLU A 185 -8.84 33.96 -2.99
CA GLU A 185 -7.42 33.67 -3.16
C GLU A 185 -7.07 32.33 -2.51
N VAL A 186 -7.60 32.07 -1.30
CA VAL A 186 -7.41 30.81 -0.56
C VAL A 186 -8.13 29.65 -1.24
N GLU A 187 -9.31 29.86 -1.82
CA GLU A 187 -10.04 28.84 -2.57
C GLU A 187 -9.20 28.32 -3.75
N ASP A 188 -8.72 29.24 -4.59
CA ASP A 188 -7.88 28.88 -5.74
C ASP A 188 -6.56 28.22 -5.31
N GLU A 189 -5.91 28.71 -4.25
CA GLU A 189 -4.67 28.14 -3.71
C GLU A 189 -4.88 26.74 -3.12
N ILE A 190 -5.96 26.55 -2.36
CA ILE A 190 -6.29 25.24 -1.77
C ILE A 190 -6.61 24.22 -2.86
N ILE A 191 -7.42 24.60 -3.86
CA ILE A 191 -7.76 23.74 -4.99
C ILE A 191 -6.50 23.38 -5.78
N ALA A 192 -5.66 24.33 -6.12
CA ALA A 192 -4.41 24.07 -6.84
C ALA A 192 -3.48 23.15 -6.05
N LYS A 193 -3.38 23.32 -4.74
CA LYS A 193 -2.56 22.47 -3.87
C LYS A 193 -3.12 21.05 -3.77
N ARG A 194 -4.44 20.91 -3.61
CA ARG A 194 -5.12 19.61 -3.64
C ARG A 194 -4.85 18.88 -4.94
N ASP A 195 -5.04 19.55 -6.07
CA ASP A 195 -4.89 18.97 -7.40
C ASP A 195 -3.43 18.56 -7.68
N ALA A 196 -2.46 19.38 -7.25
CA ALA A 196 -1.04 19.05 -7.35
C ALA A 196 -0.68 17.81 -6.50
N LEU A 197 -1.23 17.69 -5.30
CA LEU A 197 -1.02 16.52 -4.44
C LEU A 197 -1.67 15.25 -5.03
N ILE A 198 -2.90 15.36 -5.55
CA ILE A 198 -3.57 14.25 -6.24
C ILE A 198 -2.78 13.80 -7.46
N ALA A 199 -2.28 14.73 -8.28
CA ALA A 199 -1.42 14.41 -9.42
C ALA A 199 -0.13 13.69 -8.99
N SER A 200 0.49 14.13 -7.88
CA SER A 200 1.65 13.45 -7.30
C SER A 200 1.33 12.02 -6.85
N LEU A 201 0.17 11.80 -6.23
CA LEU A 201 -0.30 10.46 -5.86
C LEU A 201 -0.52 9.57 -7.09
N GLN A 202 -1.10 10.12 -8.16
CA GLN A 202 -1.32 9.41 -9.43
C GLN A 202 0.01 8.98 -10.09
N GLN A 203 1.04 9.84 -10.04
CA GLN A 203 2.36 9.47 -10.54
C GLN A 203 2.99 8.29 -9.77
N ARG A 204 2.72 8.18 -8.47
CA ARG A 204 3.19 7.07 -7.63
C ARG A 204 2.49 5.75 -7.93
N LEU A 205 1.30 5.78 -8.55
CA LEU A 205 0.57 4.58 -8.99
C LEU A 205 1.15 3.95 -10.27
N GLN A 206 2.21 4.52 -10.89
CA GLN A 206 2.84 3.90 -12.04
C GLN A 206 3.47 2.56 -11.65
N GLU A 207 2.86 1.49 -12.16
CA GLU A 207 3.20 0.12 -11.83
C GLU A 207 4.51 -0.30 -12.50
N LYS A 208 5.39 -0.91 -11.71
CA LYS A 208 6.51 -1.70 -12.19
C LYS A 208 6.48 -3.04 -11.49
N THR A 209 6.39 -4.10 -12.26
CA THR A 209 6.46 -5.46 -11.74
C THR A 209 7.71 -6.14 -12.25
N SER A 210 8.42 -6.78 -11.35
CA SER A 210 9.58 -7.62 -11.66
C SER A 210 9.39 -8.95 -10.96
N HIS A 211 9.55 -10.06 -11.68
CA HIS A 211 9.57 -11.37 -11.05
C HIS A 211 10.76 -12.19 -11.58
N GLU A 212 11.36 -12.96 -10.70
CA GLU A 212 12.50 -13.81 -10.98
C GLU A 212 12.35 -15.16 -10.29
N THR A 213 12.53 -16.23 -11.03
CA THR A 213 12.62 -17.56 -10.41
C THR A 213 14.01 -17.74 -9.82
N LEU A 214 14.08 -17.84 -8.49
CA LEU A 214 15.34 -17.98 -7.77
C LEU A 214 15.92 -19.39 -7.91
N PHE A 215 15.06 -20.40 -7.79
CA PHE A 215 15.46 -21.80 -8.02
C PHE A 215 14.24 -22.69 -8.28
N SER A 216 14.52 -23.86 -8.86
CA SER A 216 13.61 -25.00 -8.92
C SER A 216 14.36 -26.24 -8.45
N ILE A 217 13.79 -26.98 -7.52
CA ILE A 217 14.40 -28.16 -6.92
C ILE A 217 13.46 -29.36 -6.96
N ARG A 218 14.06 -30.53 -7.02
CA ARG A 218 13.37 -31.79 -6.73
C ARG A 218 13.50 -32.09 -5.24
N TRP A 219 12.44 -32.49 -4.60
CA TRP A 219 12.44 -32.85 -3.18
C TRP A 219 11.92 -34.27 -2.94
N GLN A 220 12.37 -34.87 -1.84
CA GLN A 220 11.87 -36.13 -1.33
C GLN A 220 11.87 -36.07 0.20
N VAL A 221 10.74 -36.38 0.83
CA VAL A 221 10.61 -36.46 2.31
C VAL A 221 10.88 -37.89 2.76
N THR A 222 11.81 -38.08 3.69
CA THR A 222 12.19 -39.38 4.27
C THR A 222 11.87 -39.45 5.75
#